data_2b7525c43b01e8f6a6b83ab38d27fa7e
#
_entry.id   2b7525c43b01e8f6a6b83ab38d27fa7e
#
_cell.length_a   1.000
_cell.length_b   1.000
_cell.length_c   1.000
_cell.angle_alpha   90.00
_cell.angle_beta   90.00
_cell.angle_gamma   90.00
#
_symmetry.space_group_name_H-M   'P 1'
#
loop_
_entity.id
_entity.type
_entity.pdbx_description
1 polymer ?
#
loop_
_entity_poly.entity_id
_entity_poly.type
_entity_poly.pdbx_seq_one_letter_code
_entity_poly.pdbx_strand_id
1 'polypeptide(L)'
;RRSAVATPASHPRHARLGPFLFHHTRLSATGETSGESCHKQAAAFSDDVAFSNGINGAVTKRNSIALGSVPTFSPVISGYGSSGDEQTARIDGDVKFFWDERANTIKEQSEATIQDELEMGKDLHELSRELKEQEMYKILSMKAFGTTDLTPDRITLALEKFTSSIVSMNTRFDQLRDQQVLGVSSPESFTEAELLGSELFRNSCSSCHGDEMGKPRVNIASNGLDEVYTDKGVGELSGNSWQNGIFKVPFLRNVALTGPYMHDGRFNTLREVVDHYSEGIQDHINLHPNLKGNNSQPRRMNFTENEKQALIEFLNMTTDHTMLVDARFSDPFRQ
;
A
#
# COMPACT_ATOMS: atom_id res chain seq x y z
N ARG A 1 -13.33 28.75 -25.81
CA ARG A 1 -14.29 27.98 -24.99
C ARG A 1 -13.53 27.59 -23.73
N ARG A 2 -13.96 28.06 -22.56
CA ARG A 2 -13.33 27.76 -21.27
C ARG A 2 -13.54 26.28 -20.97
N SER A 3 -12.45 25.50 -20.86
CA SER A 3 -12.49 24.16 -20.27
C SER A 3 -13.02 24.26 -18.86
N ALA A 4 -14.12 23.59 -18.60
CA ALA A 4 -14.64 23.41 -17.25
C ALA A 4 -13.60 22.61 -16.46
N VAL A 5 -13.02 23.22 -15.44
CA VAL A 5 -12.28 22.54 -14.40
C VAL A 5 -13.27 21.56 -13.77
N ALA A 6 -13.02 20.29 -13.88
CA ALA A 6 -13.82 19.26 -13.24
C ALA A 6 -13.83 19.55 -11.73
N THR A 7 -15.00 19.85 -11.18
CA THR A 7 -15.22 19.89 -9.72
C THR A 7 -14.79 18.55 -9.15
N PRO A 8 -14.01 18.52 -8.05
CA PRO A 8 -13.65 17.27 -7.41
C PRO A 8 -14.93 16.49 -7.10
N ALA A 9 -14.96 15.24 -7.57
CA ALA A 9 -16.08 14.34 -7.31
C ALA A 9 -16.38 14.36 -5.82
N SER A 10 -17.65 14.63 -5.45
CA SER A 10 -18.09 14.63 -4.06
C SER A 10 -17.74 13.26 -3.46
N HIS A 11 -16.88 13.23 -2.43
CA HIS A 11 -16.54 12.02 -1.71
C HIS A 11 -17.81 11.25 -1.35
N PRO A 12 -17.86 9.93 -1.54
CA PRO A 12 -19.01 9.13 -1.10
C PRO A 12 -19.27 9.45 0.39
N ARG A 13 -20.54 9.58 0.76
CA ARG A 13 -20.94 9.99 2.13
C ARG A 13 -20.25 9.17 3.21
N HIS A 14 -20.01 7.89 2.95
CA HIS A 14 -19.31 6.94 3.85
C HIS A 14 -17.82 7.31 4.09
N ALA A 15 -17.14 7.92 3.12
CA ALA A 15 -15.75 8.34 3.26
C ALA A 15 -15.53 9.46 4.29
N ARG A 16 -16.60 10.16 4.72
CA ARG A 16 -16.51 11.21 5.72
C ARG A 16 -16.38 10.70 7.16
N LEU A 17 -16.80 9.48 7.44
CA LEU A 17 -16.65 8.85 8.75
C LEU A 17 -15.25 8.21 8.90
N GLY A 18 -14.70 7.69 7.80
CA GLY A 18 -13.45 6.95 7.79
C GLY A 18 -12.27 7.69 8.42
N PRO A 19 -11.98 8.97 8.10
CA PRO A 19 -10.90 9.72 8.74
C PRO A 19 -11.03 9.75 10.27
N PHE A 20 -12.23 9.97 10.80
CA PHE A 20 -12.45 9.99 12.25
C PHE A 20 -12.19 8.63 12.89
N LEU A 21 -12.52 7.53 12.22
CA LEU A 21 -12.21 6.20 12.71
C LEU A 21 -10.70 5.94 12.60
N PHE A 22 -10.09 6.24 11.46
CA PHE A 22 -8.68 5.93 11.19
C PHE A 22 -7.72 6.64 12.16
N HIS A 23 -8.02 7.88 12.56
CA HIS A 23 -7.19 8.68 13.46
C HIS A 23 -7.55 8.53 14.94
N HIS A 24 -8.67 7.85 15.28
CA HIS A 24 -9.14 7.78 16.66
C HIS A 24 -8.48 6.63 17.42
N THR A 25 -7.73 6.95 18.46
CA THR A 25 -7.02 5.97 19.29
C THR A 25 -7.95 5.02 20.05
N ARG A 26 -9.22 5.39 20.28
CA ARG A 26 -10.22 4.50 20.90
C ARG A 26 -10.55 3.25 20.09
N LEU A 27 -10.06 3.14 18.85
CA LEU A 27 -10.14 1.89 18.11
C LEU A 27 -9.25 0.80 18.70
N SER A 28 -8.30 1.14 19.58
CA SER A 28 -7.51 0.19 20.33
C SER A 28 -8.02 -0.03 21.76
N ALA A 29 -7.75 -1.19 22.33
CA ALA A 29 -8.19 -1.57 23.67
C ALA A 29 -7.62 -0.66 24.76
N THR A 30 -6.38 -0.15 24.58
CA THR A 30 -5.71 0.76 25.53
C THR A 30 -6.00 2.24 25.25
N GLY A 31 -6.57 2.57 24.09
CA GLY A 31 -6.78 3.95 23.65
C GLY A 31 -5.49 4.68 23.24
N GLU A 32 -4.41 3.96 22.95
CA GLU A 32 -3.08 4.52 22.62
C GLU A 32 -2.78 4.45 21.12
N THR A 33 -3.35 3.49 20.41
CA THR A 33 -3.02 3.18 19.01
C THR A 33 -4.20 3.48 18.08
N SER A 34 -3.91 4.07 16.94
CA SER A 34 -4.87 4.32 15.85
C SER A 34 -4.30 3.80 14.51
N GLY A 35 -5.06 3.86 13.44
CA GLY A 35 -4.55 3.56 12.10
C GLY A 35 -3.38 4.47 11.71
N GLU A 36 -3.44 5.77 12.07
CA GLU A 36 -2.34 6.72 11.83
C GLU A 36 -1.06 6.34 12.59
N SER A 37 -1.15 5.65 13.72
CA SER A 37 0.04 5.24 14.48
C SER A 37 0.99 4.36 13.67
N CYS A 38 0.43 3.53 12.77
CA CYS A 38 1.16 2.58 11.93
C CYS A 38 1.18 3.00 10.44
N HIS A 39 0.31 3.94 10.03
CA HIS A 39 0.17 4.40 8.65
C HIS A 39 0.17 5.94 8.60
N LYS A 40 1.37 6.52 8.72
CA LYS A 40 1.60 7.97 8.82
C LYS A 40 1.44 8.64 7.47
N GLN A 41 0.62 9.69 7.37
CA GLN A 41 0.44 10.44 6.12
C GLN A 41 1.78 10.97 5.58
N ALA A 42 2.66 11.46 6.45
CA ALA A 42 3.98 11.97 6.06
C ALA A 42 4.92 10.90 5.48
N ALA A 43 4.69 9.62 5.80
CA ALA A 43 5.39 8.46 5.25
C ALA A 43 4.56 7.75 4.17
N ALA A 44 3.72 8.50 3.44
CA ALA A 44 2.83 7.98 2.40
C ALA A 44 1.94 6.82 2.91
N PHE A 45 1.45 6.92 4.14
CA PHE A 45 0.63 5.92 4.83
C PHE A 45 1.35 4.58 5.07
N SER A 46 2.66 4.62 5.26
CA SER A 46 3.48 3.55 5.83
C SER A 46 3.93 3.96 7.25
N ASP A 47 4.71 3.13 7.90
CA ASP A 47 5.43 3.49 9.13
C ASP A 47 6.91 3.80 8.83
N ASP A 48 7.57 4.55 9.71
CA ASP A 48 8.98 4.92 9.61
C ASP A 48 9.89 4.00 10.46
N VAL A 49 9.33 2.88 10.97
CA VAL A 49 10.02 1.84 11.73
C VAL A 49 9.81 0.46 11.12
N ALA A 50 10.73 -0.47 11.39
CA ALA A 50 10.65 -1.83 10.86
C ALA A 50 9.38 -2.57 11.32
N PHE A 51 9.03 -2.41 12.60
CA PHE A 51 7.84 -2.99 13.22
C PHE A 51 7.11 -1.90 14.00
N SER A 52 5.84 -1.72 13.68
CA SER A 52 5.01 -0.69 14.31
C SER A 52 4.71 -1.01 15.77
N ASN A 53 4.59 0.03 16.59
CA ASN A 53 4.18 -0.10 17.99
C ASN A 53 2.68 -0.40 18.07
N GLY A 54 2.33 -1.48 18.72
CA GLY A 54 0.96 -1.85 19.07
C GLY A 54 0.61 -1.47 20.49
N ILE A 55 -0.38 -2.14 21.06
CA ILE A 55 -0.81 -1.92 22.45
C ILE A 55 0.10 -2.61 23.47
N ASN A 56 0.10 -2.12 24.70
CA ASN A 56 0.84 -2.73 25.84
C ASN A 56 2.35 -2.93 25.60
N GLY A 57 2.96 -2.11 24.75
CA GLY A 57 4.37 -2.25 24.38
C GLY A 57 4.68 -3.39 23.42
N ALA A 58 3.66 -4.03 22.83
CA ALA A 58 3.84 -4.99 21.77
C ALA A 58 4.32 -4.30 20.49
N VAL A 59 4.89 -5.09 19.57
CA VAL A 59 5.25 -4.64 18.23
C VAL A 59 4.67 -5.61 17.19
N THR A 60 4.38 -5.10 16.00
CA THR A 60 3.90 -5.92 14.89
C THR A 60 4.96 -6.93 14.45
N LYS A 61 4.55 -8.03 13.86
CA LYS A 61 5.47 -9.06 13.37
C LYS A 61 6.11 -8.71 12.02
N ARG A 62 5.51 -7.77 11.29
CA ARG A 62 5.93 -7.35 9.95
C ARG A 62 5.80 -5.85 9.79
N ASN A 63 6.54 -5.32 8.84
CA ASN A 63 6.48 -3.91 8.46
C ASN A 63 5.06 -3.51 7.98
N SER A 64 4.66 -2.26 8.27
CA SER A 64 3.38 -1.72 7.83
C SER A 64 3.44 -1.28 6.37
N ILE A 65 2.79 -2.05 5.49
CA ILE A 65 2.69 -1.71 4.06
C ILE A 65 1.97 -0.38 3.87
N ALA A 66 2.47 0.47 2.97
CA ALA A 66 1.82 1.71 2.60
C ALA A 66 0.38 1.51 2.09
N LEU A 67 -0.56 2.32 2.57
CA LEU A 67 -1.97 2.27 2.16
C LEU A 67 -2.25 3.09 0.89
N GLY A 68 -1.33 3.94 0.47
CA GLY A 68 -1.51 4.80 -0.70
C GLY A 68 -1.75 4.02 -1.98
N SER A 69 -2.76 4.43 -2.75
CA SER A 69 -3.12 3.84 -4.05
C SER A 69 -3.63 2.39 -3.99
N VAL A 70 -4.17 1.96 -2.86
CA VAL A 70 -4.90 0.68 -2.75
C VAL A 70 -5.90 0.47 -3.90
N PRO A 71 -6.64 1.49 -4.38
CA PRO A 71 -7.52 1.37 -5.52
C PRO A 71 -6.87 0.87 -6.81
N THR A 72 -5.62 1.18 -7.03
CA THR A 72 -4.92 0.72 -8.25
C THR A 72 -4.50 -0.75 -8.17
N PHE A 73 -4.57 -1.35 -6.97
CA PHE A 73 -4.33 -2.76 -6.74
C PHE A 73 -5.58 -3.61 -6.77
N SER A 74 -6.69 -3.06 -6.26
CA SER A 74 -7.93 -3.80 -6.17
C SER A 74 -8.73 -3.66 -7.46
N PRO A 75 -9.10 -4.76 -8.13
CA PRO A 75 -10.02 -4.71 -9.26
C PRO A 75 -11.45 -4.31 -8.87
N VAL A 76 -11.74 -4.14 -7.58
CA VAL A 76 -13.07 -3.86 -7.02
C VAL A 76 -13.26 -2.37 -6.74
N ILE A 77 -12.74 -1.47 -7.61
CA ILE A 77 -13.16 -0.07 -7.53
C ILE A 77 -14.06 0.23 -8.70
N SER A 78 -15.36 0.16 -8.40
CA SER A 78 -16.39 0.77 -9.19
C SER A 78 -16.01 2.21 -9.54
N GLY A 79 -15.77 2.49 -10.82
CA GLY A 79 -15.61 3.83 -11.35
C GLY A 79 -14.34 4.12 -12.14
N TYR A 80 -13.34 3.24 -12.16
CA TYR A 80 -12.13 3.39 -12.98
C TYR A 80 -11.99 2.35 -14.10
N GLY A 81 -13.00 1.54 -14.33
CA GLY A 81 -13.11 0.69 -15.53
C GLY A 81 -13.81 1.45 -16.63
N SER A 82 -13.28 1.40 -17.84
CA SER A 82 -13.84 2.01 -19.05
C SER A 82 -15.15 1.37 -19.55
N SER A 83 -15.82 0.58 -18.74
CA SER A 83 -17.14 -0.01 -19.04
C SER A 83 -17.97 -0.04 -17.76
N GLY A 84 -19.12 0.62 -17.79
CA GLY A 84 -20.02 0.87 -16.68
C GLY A 84 -20.77 -0.34 -16.09
N ASP A 85 -20.14 -1.50 -16.02
CA ASP A 85 -20.69 -2.69 -15.37
C ASP A 85 -19.94 -2.99 -14.07
N GLU A 86 -20.58 -2.73 -12.94
CA GLU A 86 -20.08 -3.01 -11.59
C GLU A 86 -19.77 -4.49 -11.33
N GLN A 87 -20.15 -5.40 -12.20
CA GLN A 87 -20.03 -6.85 -12.01
C GLN A 87 -18.90 -7.53 -12.79
N THR A 88 -18.24 -6.86 -13.72
CA THR A 88 -17.27 -7.52 -14.63
C THR A 88 -15.80 -7.27 -14.32
N ALA A 89 -15.46 -6.54 -13.26
CA ALA A 89 -14.08 -6.24 -12.89
C ALA A 89 -13.43 -7.28 -11.95
N ARG A 90 -13.89 -8.52 -11.94
CA ARG A 90 -13.16 -9.64 -11.34
C ARG A 90 -12.18 -10.17 -12.36
N ILE A 91 -10.94 -9.69 -12.28
CA ILE A 91 -9.82 -10.32 -12.96
C ILE A 91 -9.33 -11.45 -12.05
N ASP A 92 -9.19 -12.65 -12.58
CA ASP A 92 -8.53 -13.77 -11.90
C ASP A 92 -7.21 -13.31 -11.30
N GLY A 93 -7.04 -13.47 -9.98
CA GLY A 93 -5.91 -12.96 -9.24
C GLY A 93 -6.21 -11.67 -8.48
N ASP A 94 -7.30 -11.65 -7.70
CA ASP A 94 -7.64 -10.54 -6.80
C ASP A 94 -6.47 -10.26 -5.85
N VAL A 95 -6.03 -8.99 -5.79
CA VAL A 95 -5.02 -8.56 -4.84
C VAL A 95 -5.60 -8.68 -3.45
N LYS A 96 -4.96 -9.48 -2.63
CA LYS A 96 -5.29 -9.65 -1.21
C LYS A 96 -4.44 -8.73 -0.35
N PHE A 97 -4.67 -8.70 0.95
CA PHE A 97 -4.10 -7.75 1.89
C PHE A 97 -3.23 -8.44 2.94
N PHE A 98 -2.38 -7.68 3.62
CA PHE A 98 -1.22 -8.10 4.40
C PHE A 98 -0.09 -8.68 3.53
N TRP A 99 1.09 -8.82 4.11
CA TRP A 99 2.27 -9.40 3.43
C TRP A 99 2.08 -10.87 3.03
N ASP A 100 1.23 -11.59 3.72
CA ASP A 100 0.90 -13.00 3.49
C ASP A 100 -0.43 -13.22 2.76
N GLU A 101 -1.10 -12.15 2.37
CA GLU A 101 -2.38 -12.17 1.66
C GLU A 101 -3.53 -12.89 2.42
N ARG A 102 -3.50 -12.88 3.77
CA ARG A 102 -4.52 -13.52 4.61
C ARG A 102 -5.90 -12.85 4.59
N ALA A 103 -6.02 -11.62 4.11
CA ALA A 103 -7.30 -10.93 3.96
C ALA A 103 -7.64 -10.68 2.49
N ASN A 104 -8.90 -10.93 2.10
CA ASN A 104 -9.36 -10.77 0.72
C ASN A 104 -9.88 -9.35 0.42
N THR A 105 -10.22 -8.59 1.46
CA THR A 105 -10.76 -7.24 1.35
C THR A 105 -10.12 -6.31 2.39
N ILE A 106 -10.23 -4.98 2.16
CA ILE A 106 -9.80 -3.98 3.15
C ILE A 106 -10.67 -4.07 4.41
N LYS A 107 -11.94 -4.48 4.29
CA LYS A 107 -12.80 -4.73 5.44
C LYS A 107 -12.24 -5.84 6.33
N GLU A 108 -11.93 -6.99 5.74
CA GLU A 108 -11.32 -8.13 6.45
C GLU A 108 -9.97 -7.74 7.07
N GLN A 109 -9.15 -6.97 6.36
CA GLN A 109 -7.90 -6.45 6.90
C GLN A 109 -8.14 -5.54 8.10
N SER A 110 -9.06 -4.57 7.99
CA SER A 110 -9.37 -3.64 9.08
C SER A 110 -9.94 -4.37 10.30
N GLU A 111 -10.79 -5.37 10.09
CA GLU A 111 -11.33 -6.21 11.16
C GLU A 111 -10.23 -7.00 11.86
N ALA A 112 -9.34 -7.62 11.10
CA ALA A 112 -8.22 -8.38 11.64
C ALA A 112 -7.27 -7.49 12.47
N THR A 113 -6.91 -6.30 11.96
CA THR A 113 -6.04 -5.34 12.65
C THR A 113 -6.66 -4.80 13.95
N ILE A 114 -7.96 -4.47 13.94
CA ILE A 114 -8.63 -3.96 15.15
C ILE A 114 -8.65 -5.02 16.26
N GLN A 115 -8.78 -6.30 15.90
CA GLN A 115 -8.90 -7.41 16.85
C GLN A 115 -7.55 -8.08 17.18
N ASP A 116 -6.47 -7.81 16.45
CA ASP A 116 -5.15 -8.39 16.72
C ASP A 116 -4.58 -7.87 18.04
N GLU A 117 -4.25 -8.81 18.95
CA GLU A 117 -3.73 -8.52 20.30
C GLU A 117 -2.39 -7.80 20.31
N LEU A 118 -1.60 -7.89 19.22
CA LEU A 118 -0.34 -7.18 19.08
C LEU A 118 -0.51 -5.78 18.47
N GLU A 119 -1.65 -5.52 17.78
CA GLU A 119 -1.92 -4.26 17.09
C GLU A 119 -2.89 -3.38 17.90
N MET A 120 -4.20 -3.62 17.82
CA MET A 120 -5.23 -2.80 18.50
C MET A 120 -5.98 -3.55 19.62
N GLY A 121 -6.08 -4.87 19.58
CA GLY A 121 -6.63 -5.74 20.62
C GLY A 121 -8.07 -5.46 21.03
N LYS A 122 -8.89 -4.82 20.16
CA LYS A 122 -10.23 -4.37 20.50
C LYS A 122 -11.29 -5.27 19.84
N ASP A 123 -12.19 -5.84 20.64
CA ASP A 123 -13.37 -6.51 20.09
C ASP A 123 -14.25 -5.55 19.30
N LEU A 124 -14.54 -5.88 18.06
CA LEU A 124 -15.23 -4.97 17.12
C LEU A 124 -16.71 -4.73 17.51
N HIS A 125 -17.37 -5.68 18.18
CA HIS A 125 -18.72 -5.50 18.71
C HIS A 125 -18.71 -4.59 19.95
N GLU A 126 -17.70 -4.71 20.80
CA GLU A 126 -17.50 -3.81 21.92
C GLU A 126 -17.23 -2.39 21.44
N LEU A 127 -16.33 -2.21 20.48
CA LEU A 127 -16.05 -0.94 19.83
C LEU A 127 -17.32 -0.31 19.26
N SER A 128 -18.13 -1.09 18.54
CA SER A 128 -19.43 -0.63 18.00
C SER A 128 -20.34 -0.10 19.10
N ARG A 129 -20.45 -0.78 20.25
CA ARG A 129 -21.26 -0.33 21.38
C ARG A 129 -20.73 0.99 21.94
N GLU A 130 -19.44 1.10 22.17
CA GLU A 130 -18.81 2.31 22.72
C GLU A 130 -18.97 3.53 21.79
N LEU A 131 -18.78 3.36 20.49
CA LEU A 131 -18.90 4.44 19.53
C LEU A 131 -20.34 4.93 19.38
N LYS A 132 -21.34 4.04 19.47
CA LYS A 132 -22.77 4.41 19.45
C LYS A 132 -23.20 5.31 20.60
N GLU A 133 -22.53 5.27 21.73
CA GLU A 133 -22.84 6.15 22.87
C GLU A 133 -22.30 7.58 22.68
N GLN A 134 -21.36 7.78 21.76
CA GLN A 134 -20.73 9.08 21.52
C GLN A 134 -21.54 9.90 20.51
N GLU A 135 -21.95 11.12 20.90
CA GLU A 135 -22.78 12.00 20.08
C GLU A 135 -22.13 12.32 18.72
N MET A 136 -20.81 12.51 18.70
CA MET A 136 -20.06 12.73 17.47
C MET A 136 -20.28 11.57 16.47
N TYR A 137 -20.16 10.33 16.91
CA TYR A 137 -20.31 9.17 16.05
C TYR A 137 -21.75 8.91 15.62
N LYS A 138 -22.76 9.28 16.45
CA LYS A 138 -24.17 9.28 16.04
C LYS A 138 -24.39 10.22 14.86
N ILE A 139 -23.86 11.45 14.96
CA ILE A 139 -23.96 12.45 13.89
C ILE A 139 -23.23 11.99 12.62
N LEU A 140 -22.00 11.47 12.76
CA LEU A 140 -21.21 10.99 11.63
C LEU A 140 -21.86 9.77 10.96
N SER A 141 -22.37 8.83 11.74
CA SER A 141 -23.10 7.66 11.25
C SER A 141 -24.38 8.06 10.51
N MET A 142 -25.15 9.00 11.06
CA MET A 142 -26.35 9.55 10.40
C MET A 142 -25.99 10.18 9.05
N LYS A 143 -24.90 10.95 8.97
CA LYS A 143 -24.44 11.56 7.71
C LYS A 143 -23.95 10.54 6.69
N ALA A 144 -23.26 9.48 7.17
CA ALA A 144 -22.69 8.45 6.32
C ALA A 144 -23.75 7.43 5.84
N PHE A 145 -24.57 6.92 6.74
CA PHE A 145 -25.46 5.77 6.53
C PHE A 145 -26.95 6.08 6.64
N GLY A 146 -27.34 7.29 7.03
CA GLY A 146 -28.75 7.65 7.27
C GLY A 146 -29.33 7.05 8.55
N THR A 147 -28.48 6.57 9.47
CA THR A 147 -28.85 5.99 10.76
C THR A 147 -27.76 6.23 11.78
N THR A 148 -28.13 6.27 13.06
CA THR A 148 -27.18 6.37 14.19
C THR A 148 -26.57 5.00 14.56
N ASP A 149 -27.07 3.90 13.98
CA ASP A 149 -26.61 2.55 14.27
C ASP A 149 -25.28 2.26 13.56
N LEU A 150 -24.18 2.43 14.28
CA LEU A 150 -22.81 2.17 13.80
C LEU A 150 -22.40 0.72 14.08
N THR A 151 -22.82 -0.20 13.21
CA THR A 151 -22.50 -1.63 13.34
C THR A 151 -21.01 -1.92 13.01
N PRO A 152 -20.47 -3.08 13.45
CA PRO A 152 -19.14 -3.56 13.02
C PRO A 152 -18.90 -3.44 11.52
N ASP A 153 -19.86 -3.91 10.71
CA ASP A 153 -19.78 -3.84 9.24
C ASP A 153 -19.67 -2.40 8.71
N ARG A 154 -20.39 -1.45 9.33
CA ARG A 154 -20.33 -0.03 8.95
C ARG A 154 -19.02 0.64 9.36
N ILE A 155 -18.42 0.23 10.49
CA ILE A 155 -17.09 0.67 10.91
C ILE A 155 -16.07 0.27 9.86
N THR A 156 -15.99 -1.02 9.54
CA THR A 156 -15.02 -1.54 8.58
C THR A 156 -15.27 -1.05 7.16
N LEU A 157 -16.53 -0.87 6.75
CA LEU A 157 -16.88 -0.24 5.47
C LEU A 157 -16.42 1.22 5.38
N ALA A 158 -16.55 1.99 6.46
CA ALA A 158 -16.09 3.38 6.48
C ALA A 158 -14.56 3.47 6.39
N LEU A 159 -13.84 2.57 7.07
CA LEU A 159 -12.38 2.44 6.96
C LEU A 159 -11.97 2.03 5.54
N GLU A 160 -12.64 1.05 4.94
CA GLU A 160 -12.42 0.66 3.53
C GLU A 160 -12.57 1.85 2.59
N LYS A 161 -13.66 2.62 2.71
CA LYS A 161 -13.90 3.78 1.84
C LYS A 161 -12.88 4.88 2.04
N PHE A 162 -12.41 5.10 3.26
CA PHE A 162 -11.32 6.04 3.54
C PHE A 162 -10.01 5.55 2.93
N THR A 163 -9.55 4.35 3.25
CA THR A 163 -8.31 3.78 2.72
C THR A 163 -8.32 3.73 1.19
N SER A 164 -9.45 3.35 0.58
CA SER A 164 -9.62 3.35 -0.88
C SER A 164 -9.62 4.76 -1.49
N SER A 165 -9.81 5.80 -0.70
CA SER A 165 -9.75 7.19 -1.20
C SER A 165 -8.34 7.77 -1.22
N ILE A 166 -7.38 7.10 -0.58
CA ILE A 166 -5.96 7.49 -0.57
C ILE A 166 -5.34 7.10 -1.92
N VAL A 167 -5.41 7.99 -2.89
CA VAL A 167 -4.93 7.76 -4.26
C VAL A 167 -3.78 8.68 -4.59
N SER A 168 -2.67 8.09 -5.04
CA SER A 168 -1.48 8.78 -5.53
C SER A 168 -1.45 8.75 -7.06
N MET A 169 -1.80 9.87 -7.69
CA MET A 169 -1.92 10.00 -9.16
C MET A 169 -1.34 11.31 -9.68
N ASN A 170 -0.58 12.04 -8.87
CA ASN A 170 0.00 13.33 -9.23
C ASN A 170 1.51 13.36 -8.99
N THR A 171 2.18 12.27 -9.37
CA THR A 171 3.63 12.17 -9.30
C THR A 171 4.29 12.89 -10.49
N ARG A 172 5.57 13.23 -10.38
CA ARG A 172 6.36 13.73 -11.52
C ARG A 172 6.31 12.75 -12.70
N PHE A 173 6.36 11.46 -12.43
CA PHE A 173 6.22 10.41 -13.45
C PHE A 173 4.87 10.52 -14.20
N ASP A 174 3.74 10.67 -13.47
CA ASP A 174 2.41 10.81 -14.08
C ASP A 174 2.34 12.07 -14.96
N GLN A 175 2.82 13.20 -14.45
CA GLN A 175 2.77 14.48 -15.15
C GLN A 175 3.54 14.43 -16.47
N LEU A 176 4.75 13.87 -16.49
CA LEU A 176 5.57 13.77 -17.71
C LEU A 176 4.99 12.76 -18.70
N ARG A 177 4.48 11.61 -18.21
CA ARG A 177 3.81 10.61 -19.05
C ARG A 177 2.56 11.19 -19.71
N ASP A 178 1.71 11.87 -18.95
CA ASP A 178 0.46 12.44 -19.47
C ASP A 178 0.73 13.53 -20.51
N GLN A 179 1.79 14.33 -20.33
CA GLN A 179 2.23 15.30 -21.32
C GLN A 179 2.66 14.62 -22.62
N GLN A 180 3.41 13.52 -22.56
CA GLN A 180 3.80 12.75 -23.76
C GLN A 180 2.56 12.17 -24.48
N VAL A 181 1.62 11.59 -23.74
CA VAL A 181 0.38 11.01 -24.32
C VAL A 181 -0.48 12.09 -24.97
N LEU A 182 -0.58 13.26 -24.35
CA LEU A 182 -1.39 14.38 -24.88
C LEU A 182 -0.69 15.18 -25.96
N GLY A 183 0.59 14.90 -26.25
CA GLY A 183 1.39 15.65 -27.23
C GLY A 183 1.61 17.14 -26.81
N VAL A 184 1.56 17.42 -25.52
CA VAL A 184 1.76 18.77 -24.99
C VAL A 184 3.25 19.03 -24.85
N SER A 185 3.77 20.07 -25.49
CA SER A 185 5.14 20.53 -25.28
C SER A 185 5.26 21.11 -23.87
N SER A 186 6.11 20.51 -23.05
CA SER A 186 6.47 21.02 -21.73
C SER A 186 7.94 21.42 -21.74
N PRO A 187 8.32 22.48 -20.99
CA PRO A 187 9.73 22.77 -20.73
C PRO A 187 10.39 21.71 -19.85
N GLU A 188 9.58 20.90 -19.15
CA GLU A 188 10.07 19.81 -18.33
C GLU A 188 10.12 18.51 -19.14
N SER A 189 11.20 17.78 -18.99
CA SER A 189 11.43 16.48 -19.59
C SER A 189 12.06 15.54 -18.55
N PHE A 190 12.05 14.25 -18.85
CA PHE A 190 12.85 13.31 -18.09
C PHE A 190 14.33 13.64 -18.19
N THR A 191 15.07 13.54 -17.09
CA THR A 191 16.53 13.59 -17.11
C THR A 191 17.11 12.31 -17.72
N GLU A 192 18.38 12.32 -18.10
CA GLU A 192 19.06 11.12 -18.59
C GLU A 192 19.06 10.00 -17.56
N ALA A 193 19.25 10.31 -16.27
CA ALA A 193 19.19 9.34 -15.18
C ALA A 193 17.79 8.75 -15.00
N GLU A 194 16.74 9.58 -15.05
CA GLU A 194 15.35 9.10 -14.95
C GLU A 194 14.97 8.20 -16.14
N LEU A 195 15.44 8.52 -17.36
CA LEU A 195 15.22 7.67 -18.54
C LEU A 195 15.95 6.34 -18.43
N LEU A 196 17.22 6.35 -18.04
CA LEU A 196 18.00 5.12 -17.79
C LEU A 196 17.34 4.29 -16.69
N GLY A 197 16.94 4.90 -15.58
CA GLY A 197 16.26 4.23 -14.48
C GLY A 197 14.94 3.58 -14.91
N SER A 198 14.15 4.29 -15.74
CA SER A 198 12.90 3.76 -16.31
C SER A 198 13.15 2.54 -17.21
N GLU A 199 14.19 2.57 -18.03
CA GLU A 199 14.57 1.45 -18.89
C GLU A 199 15.01 0.24 -18.05
N LEU A 200 15.88 0.44 -17.07
CA LEU A 200 16.34 -0.60 -16.15
C LEU A 200 15.18 -1.21 -15.37
N PHE A 201 14.26 -0.37 -14.86
CA PHE A 201 13.06 -0.83 -14.16
C PHE A 201 12.19 -1.71 -15.06
N ARG A 202 11.93 -1.29 -16.29
CA ARG A 202 11.15 -2.06 -17.27
C ARG A 202 11.78 -3.40 -17.57
N ASN A 203 13.09 -3.46 -17.70
CA ASN A 203 13.82 -4.68 -18.08
C ASN A 203 14.03 -5.65 -16.91
N SER A 204 14.05 -5.16 -15.66
CA SER A 204 14.47 -5.96 -14.50
C SER A 204 13.40 -6.06 -13.41
N CYS A 205 12.48 -5.11 -13.28
CA CYS A 205 11.54 -5.02 -12.15
C CYS A 205 10.08 -5.16 -12.57
N SER A 206 9.71 -4.66 -13.76
CA SER A 206 8.32 -4.58 -14.22
C SER A 206 7.64 -5.93 -14.39
N SER A 207 8.40 -7.01 -14.58
CA SER A 207 7.87 -8.37 -14.68
C SER A 207 7.13 -8.82 -13.41
N CYS A 208 7.45 -8.22 -12.25
CA CYS A 208 6.74 -8.42 -10.98
C CYS A 208 5.94 -7.20 -10.57
N HIS A 209 6.54 -6.00 -10.57
CA HIS A 209 5.94 -4.77 -10.04
C HIS A 209 5.04 -4.03 -11.04
N GLY A 210 4.88 -4.55 -12.24
CA GLY A 210 4.05 -3.93 -13.30
C GLY A 210 4.75 -2.78 -14.02
N ASP A 211 4.20 -2.42 -15.17
CA ASP A 211 4.66 -1.29 -15.94
C ASP A 211 4.08 0.02 -15.41
N GLU A 212 4.72 1.12 -15.73
CA GLU A 212 4.23 2.48 -15.51
C GLU A 212 3.75 2.75 -14.07
N MET A 213 4.37 2.07 -13.09
CA MET A 213 3.97 2.16 -11.67
C MET A 213 2.49 1.84 -11.43
N GLY A 214 1.95 0.95 -12.26
CA GLY A 214 0.60 0.42 -12.16
C GLY A 214 0.48 -0.78 -11.23
N LYS A 215 -0.52 -1.62 -11.47
CA LYS A 215 -0.78 -2.85 -10.70
C LYS A 215 0.40 -3.83 -10.85
N PRO A 216 0.91 -4.44 -9.76
CA PRO A 216 1.84 -5.55 -9.85
C PRO A 216 1.30 -6.67 -10.76
N ARG A 217 2.19 -7.27 -11.56
CA ARG A 217 1.85 -8.41 -12.44
C ARG A 217 1.89 -9.74 -11.70
N VAL A 218 2.63 -9.78 -10.62
CA VAL A 218 2.76 -10.93 -9.72
C VAL A 218 2.23 -10.49 -8.36
N ASN A 219 1.29 -11.24 -7.78
CA ASN A 219 0.71 -10.88 -6.49
C ASN A 219 1.65 -11.24 -5.33
N ILE A 220 2.25 -12.42 -5.38
CA ILE A 220 3.12 -12.96 -4.34
C ILE A 220 4.39 -13.57 -4.94
N ALA A 221 5.53 -13.40 -4.27
CA ALA A 221 6.80 -13.96 -4.71
C ALA A 221 7.77 -14.16 -3.53
N SER A 222 8.68 -15.10 -3.65
CA SER A 222 9.92 -15.08 -2.87
C SER A 222 10.96 -14.28 -3.65
N ASN A 223 11.51 -13.26 -3.04
CA ASN A 223 12.55 -12.41 -3.62
C ASN A 223 13.97 -12.78 -3.17
N GLY A 224 14.12 -13.90 -2.44
CA GLY A 224 15.43 -14.38 -2.01
C GLY A 224 16.11 -13.48 -0.98
N LEU A 225 15.37 -12.96 0.01
CA LEU A 225 15.98 -12.24 1.14
C LEU A 225 16.84 -13.16 2.01
N ASP A 226 16.37 -14.40 2.19
CA ASP A 226 17.06 -15.42 2.99
C ASP A 226 17.08 -16.75 2.25
N GLU A 227 18.09 -17.59 2.53
CA GLU A 227 18.13 -19.00 2.08
C GLU A 227 17.10 -19.83 2.86
N VAL A 228 16.89 -19.49 4.13
CA VAL A 228 15.93 -20.13 5.03
C VAL A 228 15.14 -19.07 5.79
N TYR A 229 13.84 -19.03 5.59
CA TYR A 229 12.98 -18.04 6.20
C TYR A 229 12.47 -18.49 7.57
N THR A 230 12.64 -17.66 8.59
CA THR A 230 11.97 -17.80 9.90
C THR A 230 10.49 -17.44 9.77
N ASP A 231 10.19 -16.27 9.18
CA ASP A 231 8.83 -15.92 8.77
C ASP A 231 8.50 -16.61 7.45
N LYS A 232 7.56 -17.52 7.49
CA LYS A 232 7.20 -18.34 6.33
C LYS A 232 6.28 -17.62 5.35
N GLY A 233 5.76 -16.43 5.68
CA GLY A 233 4.84 -15.69 4.83
C GLY A 233 3.58 -16.49 4.49
N VAL A 234 3.26 -16.61 3.20
CA VAL A 234 2.10 -17.39 2.70
C VAL A 234 2.17 -18.85 3.13
N GLY A 235 3.37 -19.41 3.27
CA GLY A 235 3.56 -20.79 3.70
C GLY A 235 3.10 -21.07 5.13
N GLU A 236 3.07 -20.06 6.00
CA GLU A 236 2.54 -20.19 7.36
C GLU A 236 1.02 -20.41 7.37
N LEU A 237 0.31 -19.72 6.48
CA LEU A 237 -1.15 -19.83 6.35
C LEU A 237 -1.58 -21.14 5.70
N SER A 238 -0.89 -21.54 4.65
CA SER A 238 -1.25 -22.73 3.86
C SER A 238 -0.75 -24.04 4.48
N GLY A 239 0.24 -23.98 5.39
CA GLY A 239 0.96 -25.14 5.88
C GLY A 239 1.85 -25.82 4.82
N ASN A 240 1.99 -25.21 3.64
CA ASN A 240 2.72 -25.78 2.50
C ASN A 240 4.15 -25.24 2.42
N SER A 241 5.15 -26.08 2.59
CA SER A 241 6.56 -25.69 2.54
C SER A 241 7.00 -25.09 1.20
N TRP A 242 6.31 -25.44 0.10
CA TRP A 242 6.54 -24.83 -1.22
C TRP A 242 6.07 -23.37 -1.32
N GLN A 243 5.48 -22.84 -0.26
CA GLN A 243 5.08 -21.44 -0.16
C GLN A 243 5.84 -20.69 0.94
N ASN A 244 6.81 -21.33 1.60
CA ASN A 244 7.64 -20.66 2.60
C ASN A 244 8.47 -19.54 1.95
N GLY A 245 8.60 -18.41 2.63
CA GLY A 245 9.35 -17.24 2.16
C GLY A 245 8.70 -16.52 0.98
N ILE A 246 7.41 -16.78 0.73
CA ILE A 246 6.62 -16.08 -0.28
C ILE A 246 5.82 -14.97 0.41
N PHE A 247 5.95 -13.76 -0.11
CA PHE A 247 5.28 -12.57 0.39
C PHE A 247 4.63 -11.78 -0.75
N LYS A 248 3.75 -10.87 -0.39
CA LYS A 248 3.13 -9.94 -1.32
C LYS A 248 4.17 -9.13 -2.07
N VAL A 249 3.98 -8.99 -3.39
CA VAL A 249 4.72 -8.02 -4.20
C VAL A 249 4.08 -6.64 -4.00
N PRO A 250 4.78 -5.69 -3.38
CA PRO A 250 4.20 -4.40 -3.06
C PRO A 250 4.11 -3.51 -4.29
N PHE A 251 3.21 -2.56 -4.21
CA PHE A 251 3.12 -1.43 -5.11
C PHE A 251 4.25 -0.42 -4.82
N LEU A 252 4.74 0.26 -5.84
CA LEU A 252 5.95 1.08 -5.69
C LEU A 252 5.73 2.60 -5.77
N ARG A 253 4.47 3.07 -5.93
CA ARG A 253 4.23 4.51 -5.81
C ARG A 253 4.58 5.00 -4.40
N ASN A 254 5.21 6.15 -4.33
CA ASN A 254 5.73 6.74 -3.08
C ASN A 254 6.81 5.89 -2.39
N VAL A 255 7.36 4.88 -3.05
CA VAL A 255 8.32 3.95 -2.42
C VAL A 255 9.52 4.66 -1.78
N ALA A 256 9.92 5.82 -2.30
CA ALA A 256 10.99 6.62 -1.71
C ALA A 256 10.72 7.11 -0.28
N LEU A 257 9.45 7.12 0.15
CA LEU A 257 9.02 7.61 1.47
C LEU A 257 8.61 6.47 2.42
N THR A 258 8.53 5.24 1.93
CA THR A 258 7.94 4.12 2.66
C THR A 258 8.98 3.16 3.28
N GLY A 259 10.20 3.64 3.44
CA GLY A 259 11.21 2.90 4.23
C GLY A 259 10.84 2.83 5.72
N PRO A 260 11.33 1.80 6.44
CA PRO A 260 12.21 0.73 5.97
C PRO A 260 11.49 -0.33 5.14
N TYR A 261 12.23 -1.02 4.28
CA TYR A 261 11.71 -1.87 3.22
C TYR A 261 11.73 -3.37 3.57
N MET A 262 10.97 -4.14 2.80
CA MET A 262 10.69 -5.57 2.91
C MET A 262 9.67 -5.87 4.02
N HIS A 263 9.24 -7.14 4.09
CA HIS A 263 8.24 -7.57 5.07
C HIS A 263 8.70 -7.42 6.53
N ASP A 264 10.00 -7.39 6.76
CA ASP A 264 10.63 -7.27 8.07
C ASP A 264 11.37 -5.93 8.28
N GLY A 265 11.27 -5.01 7.32
CA GLY A 265 11.88 -3.68 7.44
C GLY A 265 13.40 -3.66 7.51
N ARG A 266 14.10 -4.70 6.99
CA ARG A 266 15.55 -4.84 7.13
C ARG A 266 16.39 -3.82 6.38
N PHE A 267 15.87 -3.21 5.32
CA PHE A 267 16.58 -2.21 4.52
C PHE A 267 16.04 -0.81 4.81
N ASN A 268 16.92 0.10 5.18
CA ASN A 268 16.55 1.47 5.51
C ASN A 268 16.48 2.39 4.27
N THR A 269 17.14 2.02 3.18
CA THR A 269 17.30 2.85 1.99
C THR A 269 16.93 2.11 0.71
N LEU A 270 16.47 2.84 -0.30
CA LEU A 270 16.28 2.27 -1.66
C LEU A 270 17.59 1.72 -2.23
N ARG A 271 18.74 2.28 -1.81
CA ARG A 271 20.04 1.79 -2.23
C ARG A 271 20.25 0.35 -1.77
N GLU A 272 19.98 0.02 -0.52
CA GLU A 272 20.08 -1.34 0.01
C GLU A 272 19.13 -2.29 -0.70
N VAL A 273 17.92 -1.84 -1.06
CA VAL A 273 16.98 -2.63 -1.88
C VAL A 273 17.53 -2.92 -3.27
N VAL A 274 18.09 -1.90 -3.94
CA VAL A 274 18.69 -2.06 -5.28
C VAL A 274 19.93 -2.95 -5.23
N ASP A 275 20.77 -2.81 -4.19
CA ASP A 275 21.93 -3.68 -3.96
C ASP A 275 21.51 -5.14 -3.75
N HIS A 276 20.41 -5.39 -3.00
CA HIS A 276 19.87 -6.74 -2.84
C HIS A 276 19.50 -7.36 -4.20
N TYR A 277 18.77 -6.65 -5.04
CA TYR A 277 18.42 -7.18 -6.37
C TYR A 277 19.62 -7.25 -7.33
N SER A 278 20.60 -6.36 -7.18
CA SER A 278 21.81 -6.39 -7.99
C SER A 278 22.68 -7.61 -7.73
N GLU A 279 23.00 -7.89 -6.45
CA GLU A 279 23.98 -8.92 -6.07
C GLU A 279 23.53 -9.79 -4.89
N GLY A 280 22.52 -9.39 -4.11
CA GLY A 280 22.19 -9.93 -2.80
C GLY A 280 21.19 -11.08 -2.79
N ILE A 281 20.53 -11.41 -3.91
CA ILE A 281 19.49 -12.45 -3.95
C ILE A 281 20.05 -13.80 -3.47
N GLN A 282 19.43 -14.40 -2.45
CA GLN A 282 19.81 -15.70 -1.90
C GLN A 282 19.15 -16.86 -2.66
N ASP A 283 19.78 -18.03 -2.64
CA ASP A 283 19.28 -19.24 -3.31
C ASP A 283 18.25 -19.95 -2.44
N HIS A 284 17.05 -19.41 -2.41
CA HIS A 284 15.92 -20.03 -1.72
C HIS A 284 15.18 -20.98 -2.66
N ILE A 285 14.73 -22.13 -2.14
CA ILE A 285 14.04 -23.17 -2.92
C ILE A 285 12.83 -22.64 -3.67
N ASN A 286 12.07 -21.70 -3.06
CA ASN A 286 10.87 -21.08 -3.63
C ASN A 286 11.17 -19.72 -4.30
N LEU A 287 12.44 -19.39 -4.57
CA LEU A 287 12.80 -18.16 -5.29
C LEU A 287 12.00 -18.05 -6.58
N HIS A 288 11.41 -16.87 -6.80
CA HIS A 288 10.55 -16.65 -7.97
C HIS A 288 11.31 -16.89 -9.30
N PRO A 289 10.71 -17.55 -10.30
CA PRO A 289 11.40 -17.87 -11.55
C PRO A 289 12.03 -16.67 -12.26
N ASN A 290 11.40 -15.48 -12.20
CA ASN A 290 11.93 -14.26 -12.81
C ASN A 290 13.25 -13.78 -12.17
N LEU A 291 13.57 -14.28 -10.96
CA LEU A 291 14.80 -14.00 -10.23
C LEU A 291 15.83 -15.14 -10.34
N LYS A 292 15.55 -16.16 -11.16
CA LYS A 292 16.50 -17.24 -11.50
C LYS A 292 17.13 -16.98 -12.87
N GLY A 293 18.42 -17.25 -12.96
CA GLY A 293 19.14 -17.29 -14.22
C GLY A 293 18.91 -18.60 -14.98
N ASN A 294 19.49 -18.72 -16.18
CA ASN A 294 19.37 -19.91 -17.04
C ASN A 294 19.90 -21.21 -16.40
N ASN A 295 20.76 -21.08 -15.41
CA ASN A 295 21.32 -22.21 -14.63
C ASN A 295 20.51 -22.52 -13.37
N SER A 296 19.31 -21.96 -13.21
CA SER A 296 18.44 -22.02 -12.03
C SER A 296 19.00 -21.39 -10.75
N GLN A 297 20.18 -20.79 -10.82
CA GLN A 297 20.76 -20.04 -9.70
C GLN A 297 20.16 -18.64 -9.59
N PRO A 298 20.26 -17.96 -8.44
CA PRO A 298 19.82 -16.58 -8.29
C PRO A 298 20.42 -15.67 -9.36
N ARG A 299 19.57 -14.90 -9.99
CA ARG A 299 19.99 -13.91 -10.98
C ARG A 299 20.82 -12.82 -10.31
N ARG A 300 21.97 -12.49 -10.91
CA ARG A 300 22.78 -11.32 -10.54
C ARG A 300 22.60 -10.28 -11.64
N MET A 301 22.00 -9.14 -11.29
CA MET A 301 21.80 -8.08 -12.28
C MET A 301 23.08 -7.28 -12.49
N ASN A 302 23.96 -7.25 -11.46
CA ASN A 302 25.28 -6.63 -11.47
C ASN A 302 25.23 -5.18 -11.97
N PHE A 303 24.27 -4.41 -11.48
CA PHE A 303 24.13 -2.99 -11.84
C PHE A 303 25.38 -2.21 -11.45
N THR A 304 25.85 -1.36 -12.36
CA THR A 304 26.89 -0.37 -12.07
C THR A 304 26.35 0.70 -11.10
N GLU A 305 27.24 1.44 -10.48
CA GLU A 305 26.85 2.53 -9.55
C GLU A 305 25.94 3.56 -10.22
N ASN A 306 26.22 3.88 -11.50
CA ASN A 306 25.37 4.79 -12.26
C ASN A 306 23.97 4.21 -12.51
N GLU A 307 23.85 2.93 -12.81
CA GLU A 307 22.57 2.25 -13.01
C GLU A 307 21.77 2.14 -11.70
N LYS A 308 22.44 1.82 -10.58
CA LYS A 308 21.81 1.83 -9.25
C LYS A 308 21.26 3.20 -8.90
N GLN A 309 22.05 4.26 -9.13
CA GLN A 309 21.60 5.63 -8.90
C GLN A 309 20.43 6.01 -9.83
N ALA A 310 20.49 5.65 -11.10
CA ALA A 310 19.43 5.91 -12.07
C ALA A 310 18.11 5.23 -11.68
N LEU A 311 18.14 3.98 -11.19
CA LEU A 311 16.97 3.30 -10.67
C LEU A 311 16.36 4.04 -9.47
N ILE A 312 17.19 4.53 -8.55
CA ILE A 312 16.74 5.31 -7.39
C ILE A 312 16.08 6.63 -7.84
N GLU A 313 16.70 7.35 -8.80
CA GLU A 313 16.11 8.57 -9.36
C GLU A 313 14.72 8.30 -9.99
N PHE A 314 14.62 7.22 -10.75
CA PHE A 314 13.33 6.83 -11.33
C PHE A 314 12.28 6.51 -10.25
N LEU A 315 12.65 5.77 -9.20
CA LEU A 315 11.74 5.46 -8.09
C LEU A 315 11.34 6.73 -7.32
N ASN A 316 12.23 7.70 -7.17
CA ASN A 316 11.93 9.00 -6.56
C ASN A 316 10.85 9.76 -7.33
N MET A 317 10.81 9.65 -8.67
CA MET A 317 9.76 10.28 -9.49
C MET A 317 8.35 9.80 -9.18
N THR A 318 8.21 8.65 -8.52
CA THR A 318 6.91 8.05 -8.17
C THR A 318 6.33 8.63 -6.88
N THR A 319 6.95 9.65 -6.31
CA THR A 319 6.50 10.34 -5.10
C THR A 319 5.43 11.38 -5.43
N ASP A 320 4.29 11.28 -4.74
CA ASP A 320 3.18 12.23 -4.81
C ASP A 320 3.19 13.13 -3.57
N HIS A 321 3.85 14.27 -3.69
CA HIS A 321 3.95 15.24 -2.60
C HIS A 321 2.60 15.87 -2.23
N THR A 322 1.61 15.87 -3.14
CA THR A 322 0.30 16.45 -2.86
C THR A 322 -0.50 15.63 -1.87
N MET A 323 -0.35 14.30 -1.91
CA MET A 323 -1.02 13.39 -0.98
C MET A 323 -0.54 13.57 0.47
N LEU A 324 0.74 13.91 0.65
CA LEU A 324 1.35 14.05 1.99
C LEU A 324 0.78 15.21 2.81
N VAL A 325 0.20 16.19 2.14
CA VAL A 325 -0.36 17.41 2.76
C VAL A 325 -1.85 17.59 2.48
N ASP A 326 -2.49 16.60 1.89
CA ASP A 326 -3.92 16.68 1.58
C ASP A 326 -4.76 16.62 2.87
N ALA A 327 -5.45 17.72 3.16
CA ALA A 327 -6.28 17.85 4.37
C ALA A 327 -7.41 16.81 4.46
N ARG A 328 -7.81 16.18 3.34
CA ARG A 328 -8.81 15.11 3.33
C ARG A 328 -8.34 13.86 4.10
N PHE A 329 -7.04 13.67 4.21
CA PHE A 329 -6.41 12.51 4.82
C PHE A 329 -5.77 12.85 6.19
N SER A 330 -5.73 14.13 6.55
CA SER A 330 -5.13 14.58 7.80
C SER A 330 -6.03 14.29 8.99
N ASP A 331 -5.44 14.27 10.18
CA ASP A 331 -6.14 14.04 11.45
C ASP A 331 -7.26 15.08 11.67
N PRO A 332 -8.53 14.67 11.66
CA PRO A 332 -9.65 15.59 11.81
C PRO A 332 -9.80 16.14 13.24
N PHE A 333 -9.07 15.60 14.21
CA PHE A 333 -9.09 16.06 15.61
C PHE A 333 -8.07 17.17 15.89
N ARG A 334 -7.14 17.42 14.96
CA ARG A 334 -6.07 18.45 15.10
C ARG A 334 -6.33 19.73 14.31
N GLN A 335 -7.58 19.92 13.83
CA GLN A 335 -7.96 21.12 13.07
C GLN A 335 -8.39 22.27 13.98
#